data_f9e0bfa591ef7e50c2366ba596f4f51f
#
_entry.id   f9e0bfa591ef7e50c2366ba596f4f51f
#
_cell.length_a   1.000
_cell.length_b   1.000
_cell.length_c   1.000
_cell.angle_alpha   90.00
_cell.angle_beta   90.00
_cell.angle_gamma   90.00
#
_symmetry.space_group_name_H-M   'P 1'
#
loop_
_entity.id
_entity.type
_entity.pdbx_description
1 polymer ?
#
loop_
_entity_poly.entity_id
_entity_poly.type
_entity_poly.pdbx_seq_one_letter_code
_entity_poly.pdbx_strand_id
1 'polypeptide(L)'
;MKKTALITGASSGIGAATARALAELGYNLVITGRRTNRLKSLNDELEEKYHVKVHVLGFDIQDRFQTQSALDGLPETFRRIDLLINNAGLAAGLEHIDEGDWRDWEAMIDTNIKGLLCITRIVSQWMIEQHIKGHIINMGSIAGTQTYENGAVYCATKHAVHALSEGMRMDLLRHEIK
;
A
#
# COMPACT_ATOMS: atom_id res chain seq x y z
N MET A 1 4.86 23.63 1.03
CA MET A 1 5.59 22.40 0.58
C MET A 1 4.68 21.57 -0.31
N LYS A 2 5.23 20.88 -1.32
CA LYS A 2 4.44 19.87 -2.08
C LYS A 2 4.07 18.74 -1.13
N LYS A 3 2.86 18.17 -1.29
CA LYS A 3 2.41 17.00 -0.54
C LYS A 3 3.14 15.75 -1.01
N THR A 4 3.30 14.76 -0.13
CA THR A 4 3.93 13.48 -0.47
C THR A 4 2.93 12.34 -0.32
N ALA A 5 2.89 11.46 -1.31
CA ALA A 5 2.12 10.21 -1.26
C ALA A 5 3.04 8.99 -1.24
N LEU A 6 2.72 8.01 -0.39
CA LEU A 6 3.33 6.68 -0.41
C LEU A 6 2.37 5.69 -1.05
N ILE A 7 2.84 4.94 -2.06
CA ILE A 7 2.02 3.98 -2.81
C ILE A 7 2.69 2.61 -2.75
N THR A 8 2.01 1.64 -2.17
CA THR A 8 2.49 0.26 -2.16
C THR A 8 2.07 -0.48 -3.43
N GLY A 9 2.95 -1.38 -3.92
CA GLY A 9 2.66 -2.15 -5.13
C GLY A 9 2.61 -1.32 -6.41
N ALA A 10 3.38 -0.23 -6.49
CA ALA A 10 3.37 0.72 -7.60
C ALA A 10 4.03 0.21 -8.90
N SER A 11 4.59 -1.00 -8.91
CA SER A 11 5.34 -1.53 -10.07
C SER A 11 4.48 -1.91 -11.29
N SER A 12 3.15 -1.85 -11.20
CA SER A 12 2.21 -2.13 -12.32
C SER A 12 0.76 -1.81 -11.94
N GLY A 13 -0.13 -1.94 -12.93
CA GLY A 13 -1.59 -1.88 -12.74
C GLY A 13 -2.07 -0.61 -12.06
N ILE A 14 -3.00 -0.75 -11.12
CA ILE A 14 -3.64 0.35 -10.40
C ILE A 14 -2.60 1.20 -9.65
N GLY A 15 -1.61 0.58 -8.99
CA GLY A 15 -0.59 1.33 -8.26
C GLY A 15 0.25 2.24 -9.16
N ALA A 16 0.68 1.77 -10.34
CA ALA A 16 1.40 2.59 -11.31
C ALA A 16 0.52 3.71 -11.90
N ALA A 17 -0.75 3.41 -12.20
CA ALA A 17 -1.71 4.41 -12.68
C ALA A 17 -1.97 5.49 -11.62
N THR A 18 -2.13 5.09 -10.34
CA THR A 18 -2.28 6.00 -9.20
C THR A 18 -1.06 6.90 -9.03
N ALA A 19 0.16 6.33 -9.19
CA ALA A 19 1.40 7.12 -9.12
C ALA A 19 1.42 8.22 -10.20
N ARG A 20 1.03 7.90 -11.44
CA ARG A 20 0.93 8.89 -12.53
C ARG A 20 -0.10 9.99 -12.21
N ALA A 21 -1.28 9.61 -11.78
CA ALA A 21 -2.33 10.56 -11.45
C ALA A 21 -1.93 11.51 -10.30
N LEU A 22 -1.25 10.99 -9.26
CA LEU A 22 -0.78 11.81 -8.16
C LEU A 22 0.41 12.70 -8.55
N ALA A 23 1.30 12.22 -9.43
CA ALA A 23 2.37 13.05 -9.98
C ALA A 23 1.83 14.21 -10.82
N GLU A 24 0.81 13.98 -11.64
CA GLU A 24 0.10 15.02 -12.41
C GLU A 24 -0.53 16.08 -11.51
N LEU A 25 -1.03 15.68 -10.32
CA LEU A 25 -1.53 16.57 -9.28
C LEU A 25 -0.41 17.27 -8.48
N GLY A 26 0.86 17.02 -8.81
CA GLY A 26 2.01 17.67 -8.21
C GLY A 26 2.50 17.06 -6.88
N TYR A 27 2.06 15.86 -6.52
CA TYR A 27 2.59 15.17 -5.35
C TYR A 27 4.01 14.69 -5.57
N ASN A 28 4.87 14.81 -4.54
CA ASN A 28 6.06 13.99 -4.45
C ASN A 28 5.66 12.55 -4.08
N LEU A 29 6.43 11.56 -4.51
CA LEU A 29 6.01 10.17 -4.40
C LEU A 29 7.07 9.30 -3.72
N VAL A 30 6.62 8.39 -2.85
CA VAL A 30 7.36 7.21 -2.43
C VAL A 30 6.66 6.01 -3.06
N ILE A 31 7.32 5.34 -3.99
CA ILE A 31 6.77 4.19 -4.70
C ILE A 31 7.46 2.90 -4.27
N THR A 32 6.67 1.89 -3.88
CA THR A 32 7.24 0.65 -3.35
C THR A 32 6.80 -0.60 -4.10
N GLY A 33 7.61 -1.65 -4.02
CA GLY A 33 7.29 -2.96 -4.58
C GLY A 33 8.52 -3.84 -4.79
N ARG A 34 8.30 -5.09 -5.18
CA ARG A 34 9.36 -6.10 -5.37
C ARG A 34 10.16 -5.91 -6.67
N ARG A 35 9.51 -5.41 -7.73
CA ARG A 35 10.09 -5.28 -9.07
C ARG A 35 10.79 -3.94 -9.23
N THR A 36 12.00 -3.83 -8.69
CA THR A 36 12.76 -2.58 -8.62
C THR A 36 13.08 -1.97 -9.98
N ASN A 37 13.31 -2.80 -11.01
CA ASN A 37 13.52 -2.33 -12.40
C ASN A 37 12.28 -1.57 -12.92
N ARG A 38 11.07 -2.08 -12.68
CA ARG A 38 9.84 -1.39 -13.09
C ARG A 38 9.58 -0.12 -12.30
N LEU A 39 9.92 -0.12 -11.00
CA LEU A 39 9.83 1.08 -10.17
C LEU A 39 10.80 2.16 -10.64
N LYS A 40 12.03 1.80 -11.03
CA LYS A 40 13.01 2.74 -11.59
C LYS A 40 12.52 3.36 -12.90
N SER A 41 12.00 2.54 -13.83
CA SER A 41 11.43 3.06 -15.07
C SER A 41 10.24 4.00 -14.83
N LEU A 42 9.39 3.68 -13.86
CA LEU A 42 8.29 4.55 -13.46
C LEU A 42 8.78 5.85 -12.80
N ASN A 43 9.81 5.78 -11.95
CA ASN A 43 10.46 6.94 -11.36
C ASN A 43 10.94 7.91 -12.46
N ASP A 44 11.73 7.41 -13.41
CA ASP A 44 12.29 8.22 -14.48
C ASP A 44 11.19 8.89 -15.32
N GLU A 45 10.13 8.14 -15.67
CA GLU A 45 8.94 8.68 -16.34
C GLU A 45 8.27 9.81 -15.54
N LEU A 46 8.09 9.62 -14.23
CA LEU A 46 7.36 10.57 -13.39
C LEU A 46 8.15 11.85 -13.15
N GLU A 47 9.45 11.74 -12.90
CA GLU A 47 10.33 12.90 -12.70
C GLU A 47 10.49 13.72 -13.99
N GLU A 48 10.67 13.06 -15.13
CA GLU A 48 10.81 13.72 -16.43
C GLU A 48 9.51 14.44 -16.84
N LYS A 49 8.38 13.75 -16.74
CA LYS A 49 7.10 14.27 -17.25
C LYS A 49 6.43 15.28 -16.35
N TYR A 50 6.48 15.07 -15.01
CA TYR A 50 5.68 15.86 -14.07
C TYR A 50 6.51 16.76 -13.16
N HIS A 51 7.84 16.68 -13.24
CA HIS A 51 8.77 17.48 -12.43
C HIS A 51 8.50 17.39 -10.91
N VAL A 52 8.13 16.19 -10.45
CA VAL A 52 7.97 15.83 -9.05
C VAL A 52 9.18 15.03 -8.56
N LYS A 53 9.41 14.99 -7.25
CA LYS A 53 10.43 14.12 -6.67
C LYS A 53 9.85 12.75 -6.41
N VAL A 54 10.57 11.70 -6.79
CA VAL A 54 10.15 10.31 -6.55
C VAL A 54 11.24 9.57 -5.79
N HIS A 55 10.86 8.80 -4.79
CA HIS A 55 11.77 7.88 -4.09
C HIS A 55 11.30 6.45 -4.25
N VAL A 56 12.22 5.57 -4.64
CA VAL A 56 11.94 4.15 -4.90
C VAL A 56 12.37 3.31 -3.71
N LEU A 57 11.45 2.53 -3.16
CA LEU A 57 11.73 1.53 -2.13
C LEU A 57 11.45 0.12 -2.66
N GLY A 58 12.52 -0.67 -2.85
CA GLY A 58 12.44 -2.05 -3.30
C GLY A 58 12.43 -3.03 -2.13
N PHE A 59 11.27 -3.60 -1.79
CA PHE A 59 11.15 -4.63 -0.76
C PHE A 59 9.90 -5.50 -0.98
N ASP A 60 9.85 -6.65 -0.29
CA ASP A 60 8.64 -7.47 -0.21
C ASP A 60 7.84 -7.07 1.04
N ILE A 61 6.59 -6.62 0.82
CA ILE A 61 5.68 -6.19 1.89
C ILE A 61 5.28 -7.34 2.84
N GLN A 62 5.46 -8.60 2.43
CA GLN A 62 5.25 -9.77 3.27
C GLN A 62 6.30 -9.86 4.39
N ASP A 63 7.50 -9.33 4.15
CA ASP A 63 8.58 -9.28 5.14
C ASP A 63 8.49 -8.00 5.96
N ARG A 64 8.02 -8.14 7.20
CA ARG A 64 7.88 -7.02 8.13
C ARG A 64 9.21 -6.33 8.44
N PHE A 65 10.31 -7.08 8.53
CA PHE A 65 11.61 -6.50 8.86
C PHE A 65 12.19 -5.71 7.69
N GLN A 66 12.07 -6.24 6.46
CA GLN A 66 12.43 -5.49 5.26
C GLN A 66 11.58 -4.21 5.11
N THR A 67 10.27 -4.33 5.34
CA THR A 67 9.35 -3.19 5.32
C THR A 67 9.76 -2.10 6.29
N GLN A 68 10.00 -2.45 7.55
CA GLN A 68 10.45 -1.51 8.58
C GLN A 68 11.78 -0.88 8.21
N SER A 69 12.78 -1.69 7.86
CA SER A 69 14.12 -1.20 7.49
C SER A 69 14.10 -0.26 6.28
N ALA A 70 13.29 -0.58 5.26
CA ALA A 70 13.14 0.27 4.08
C ALA A 70 12.54 1.62 4.42
N LEU A 71 11.52 1.65 5.27
CA LEU A 71 10.88 2.89 5.71
C LEU A 71 11.78 3.69 6.67
N ASP A 72 12.50 3.02 7.58
CA ASP A 72 13.46 3.69 8.46
C ASP A 72 14.62 4.34 7.68
N GLY A 73 14.99 3.76 6.53
CA GLY A 73 15.97 4.31 5.60
C GLY A 73 15.46 5.44 4.71
N LEU A 74 14.15 5.77 4.76
CA LEU A 74 13.58 6.81 3.92
C LEU A 74 14.18 8.19 4.27
N PRO A 75 14.68 8.96 3.28
CA PRO A 75 15.16 10.30 3.51
C PRO A 75 14.11 11.18 4.20
N GLU A 76 14.53 12.04 5.12
CA GLU A 76 13.63 12.87 5.93
C GLU A 76 12.69 13.73 5.07
N THR A 77 13.18 14.18 3.91
CA THR A 77 12.39 14.94 2.94
C THR A 77 11.16 14.19 2.39
N PHE A 78 11.13 12.87 2.53
CA PHE A 78 10.03 12.00 2.12
C PHE A 78 9.25 11.40 3.29
N ARG A 79 9.69 11.59 4.55
CA ARG A 79 8.98 11.05 5.74
C ARG A 79 7.70 11.80 6.08
N ARG A 80 7.48 12.99 5.52
CA ARG A 80 6.22 13.71 5.64
C ARG A 80 5.22 13.15 4.63
N ILE A 81 4.48 12.12 5.02
CA ILE A 81 3.47 11.46 4.17
C ILE A 81 2.10 12.08 4.42
N ASP A 82 1.52 12.73 3.41
CA ASP A 82 0.17 13.30 3.45
C ASP A 82 -0.90 12.30 2.99
N LEU A 83 -0.51 11.33 2.14
CA LEU A 83 -1.40 10.33 1.56
C LEU A 83 -0.73 8.97 1.52
N LEU A 84 -1.35 7.96 2.13
CA LEU A 84 -0.95 6.56 2.02
C LEU A 84 -1.94 5.81 1.13
N ILE A 85 -1.43 5.14 0.09
CA ILE A 85 -2.20 4.23 -0.75
C ILE A 85 -1.71 2.79 -0.52
N ASN A 86 -2.45 2.04 0.26
CA ASN A 86 -2.26 0.60 0.45
C ASN A 86 -2.86 -0.14 -0.75
N ASN A 87 -2.09 -0.19 -1.85
CA ASN A 87 -2.50 -0.83 -3.09
C ASN A 87 -1.89 -2.22 -3.26
N ALA A 88 -0.76 -2.53 -2.62
CA ALA A 88 -0.16 -3.86 -2.70
C ALA A 88 -1.18 -4.93 -2.29
N GLY A 89 -1.35 -5.91 -3.15
CA GLY A 89 -2.27 -7.02 -2.93
C GLY A 89 -2.13 -8.07 -4.03
N LEU A 90 -2.52 -9.27 -3.73
CA LEU A 90 -2.57 -10.36 -4.68
C LEU A 90 -3.77 -11.28 -4.42
N ALA A 91 -4.20 -11.98 -5.46
CA ALA A 91 -5.02 -13.18 -5.42
C ALA A 91 -4.17 -14.32 -5.99
N ALA A 92 -4.14 -15.45 -5.33
CA ALA A 92 -3.39 -16.64 -5.73
C ALA A 92 -4.23 -17.88 -5.49
N GLY A 93 -4.12 -18.86 -6.38
CA GLY A 93 -4.93 -20.07 -6.36
C GLY A 93 -6.41 -19.81 -6.68
N LEU A 94 -7.06 -20.80 -7.25
CA LEU A 94 -8.51 -20.82 -7.53
C LEU A 94 -9.04 -22.24 -7.28
N GLU A 95 -8.62 -22.86 -6.18
CA GLU A 95 -9.01 -24.19 -5.79
C GLU A 95 -10.13 -24.16 -4.73
N HIS A 96 -10.85 -25.26 -4.59
CA HIS A 96 -11.75 -25.50 -3.47
C HIS A 96 -10.99 -25.50 -2.15
N ILE A 97 -11.69 -25.22 -1.06
CA ILE A 97 -11.06 -25.05 0.27
C ILE A 97 -10.34 -26.31 0.77
N ASP A 98 -10.74 -27.46 0.32
CA ASP A 98 -10.16 -28.78 0.64
C ASP A 98 -8.93 -29.13 -0.23
N GLU A 99 -8.69 -28.39 -1.32
CA GLU A 99 -7.63 -28.65 -2.29
C GLU A 99 -6.57 -27.52 -2.36
N GLY A 100 -6.81 -26.40 -1.71
CA GLY A 100 -6.00 -25.20 -1.86
C GLY A 100 -4.58 -25.31 -1.29
N ASP A 101 -3.63 -24.61 -1.94
CA ASP A 101 -2.23 -24.57 -1.51
C ASP A 101 -2.03 -23.58 -0.36
N TRP A 102 -1.48 -24.05 0.75
CA TRP A 102 -1.13 -23.23 1.91
C TRP A 102 -0.22 -22.04 1.57
N ARG A 103 0.71 -22.21 0.62
CA ARG A 103 1.62 -21.14 0.20
C ARG A 103 0.88 -19.96 -0.42
N ASP A 104 -0.17 -20.25 -1.22
CA ASP A 104 -1.02 -19.22 -1.81
C ASP A 104 -1.85 -18.51 -0.75
N TRP A 105 -2.38 -19.23 0.23
CA TRP A 105 -3.13 -18.66 1.33
C TRP A 105 -2.26 -17.77 2.22
N GLU A 106 -1.08 -18.24 2.61
CA GLU A 106 -0.11 -17.45 3.37
C GLU A 106 0.29 -16.19 2.61
N ALA A 107 0.61 -16.32 1.31
CA ALA A 107 0.97 -15.17 0.49
C ALA A 107 -0.15 -14.12 0.42
N MET A 108 -1.42 -14.53 0.32
CA MET A 108 -2.57 -13.63 0.34
C MET A 108 -2.74 -12.95 1.71
N ILE A 109 -2.64 -13.71 2.80
CA ILE A 109 -2.77 -13.18 4.17
C ILE A 109 -1.62 -12.22 4.48
N ASP A 110 -0.39 -12.61 4.17
CA ASP A 110 0.81 -11.84 4.45
C ASP A 110 0.83 -10.53 3.65
N THR A 111 0.41 -10.56 2.38
CA THR A 111 0.36 -9.34 1.55
C THR A 111 -0.84 -8.47 1.90
N ASN A 112 -2.06 -9.03 1.81
CA ASN A 112 -3.29 -8.26 1.82
C ASN A 112 -3.67 -7.76 3.22
N ILE A 113 -3.23 -8.46 4.28
CA ILE A 113 -3.55 -8.13 5.67
C ILE A 113 -2.31 -7.65 6.41
N LYS A 114 -1.30 -8.52 6.62
CA LYS A 114 -0.15 -8.20 7.47
C LYS A 114 0.70 -7.08 6.88
N GLY A 115 0.94 -7.09 5.56
CA GLY A 115 1.68 -6.05 4.87
C GLY A 115 0.98 -4.69 4.94
N LEU A 116 -0.34 -4.67 4.70
CA LEU A 116 -1.16 -3.47 4.84
C LEU A 116 -1.09 -2.91 6.28
N LEU A 117 -1.22 -3.76 7.29
CA LEU A 117 -1.14 -3.37 8.69
C LEU A 117 0.24 -2.81 9.05
N CYS A 118 1.32 -3.45 8.57
CA CYS A 118 2.69 -3.02 8.84
C CYS A 118 2.94 -1.60 8.31
N ILE A 119 2.65 -1.34 7.04
CA ILE A 119 2.81 -0.02 6.43
C ILE A 119 1.91 1.02 7.13
N THR A 120 0.64 0.69 7.33
CA THR A 120 -0.32 1.61 7.95
C THR A 120 0.13 2.02 9.35
N ARG A 121 0.59 1.08 10.17
CA ARG A 121 1.07 1.36 11.52
C ARG A 121 2.24 2.35 11.52
N ILE A 122 3.23 2.13 10.66
CA ILE A 122 4.42 2.99 10.59
C ILE A 122 4.04 4.39 10.11
N VAL A 123 3.31 4.47 8.99
CA VAL A 123 2.96 5.76 8.37
C VAL A 123 1.99 6.56 9.23
N SER A 124 1.01 5.91 9.86
CA SER A 124 0.07 6.60 10.77
C SER A 124 0.79 7.17 12.00
N GLN A 125 1.79 6.49 12.55
CA GLN A 125 2.63 7.02 13.62
C GLN A 125 3.36 8.31 13.16
N TRP A 126 3.96 8.30 11.97
CA TRP A 126 4.59 9.52 11.42
C TRP A 126 3.60 10.67 11.20
N MET A 127 2.38 10.35 10.71
CA MET A 127 1.33 11.36 10.56
C MET A 127 0.95 11.98 11.92
N ILE A 128 0.81 11.16 12.97
CA ILE A 128 0.47 11.62 14.32
C ILE A 128 1.60 12.47 14.90
N GLU A 129 2.84 11.99 14.89
CA GLU A 129 4.02 12.68 15.44
C GLU A 129 4.25 14.03 14.76
N GLN A 130 4.00 14.14 13.47
CA GLN A 130 4.19 15.36 12.68
C GLN A 130 2.92 16.22 12.56
N HIS A 131 1.84 15.86 13.26
CA HIS A 131 0.55 16.56 13.21
C HIS A 131 0.01 16.74 11.79
N ILE A 132 0.16 15.71 10.94
CA ILE A 132 -0.33 15.70 9.57
C ILE A 132 -1.77 15.19 9.56
N LYS A 133 -2.70 16.02 9.06
CA LYS A 133 -4.08 15.59 8.76
C LYS A 133 -4.09 14.78 7.48
N GLY A 134 -3.56 13.55 7.58
CA GLY A 134 -3.31 12.66 6.46
C GLY A 134 -4.57 11.96 5.94
N HIS A 135 -4.38 11.21 4.85
CA HIS A 135 -5.41 10.33 4.32
C HIS A 135 -4.82 8.96 4.02
N ILE A 136 -5.49 7.90 4.44
CA ILE A 136 -5.11 6.50 4.19
C ILE A 136 -6.19 5.87 3.32
N ILE A 137 -5.80 5.38 2.14
CA ILE A 137 -6.68 4.70 1.20
C ILE A 137 -6.23 3.24 1.10
N ASN A 138 -7.13 2.33 1.47
CA ASN A 138 -6.92 0.90 1.35
C ASN A 138 -7.61 0.35 0.10
N MET A 139 -6.88 -0.36 -0.75
CA MET A 139 -7.44 -0.95 -1.95
C MET A 139 -8.28 -2.18 -1.61
N GLY A 140 -9.58 -1.98 -1.60
CA GLY A 140 -10.58 -3.03 -1.41
C GLY A 140 -10.77 -3.92 -2.64
N SER A 141 -11.92 -4.59 -2.68
CA SER A 141 -12.39 -5.40 -3.81
C SER A 141 -13.89 -5.65 -3.65
N ILE A 142 -14.59 -5.99 -4.72
CA ILE A 142 -15.95 -6.58 -4.66
C ILE A 142 -15.90 -7.85 -3.80
N ALA A 143 -14.82 -8.62 -3.86
CA ALA A 143 -14.55 -9.77 -3.00
C ALA A 143 -14.54 -9.45 -1.49
N GLY A 144 -14.50 -8.18 -1.09
CA GLY A 144 -14.63 -7.74 0.29
C GLY A 144 -16.07 -7.55 0.77
N THR A 145 -17.04 -7.72 -0.11
CA THR A 145 -18.49 -7.63 0.18
C THR A 145 -19.26 -8.85 -0.29
N GLN A 146 -18.73 -9.59 -1.26
CA GLN A 146 -19.33 -10.78 -1.84
C GLN A 146 -18.30 -11.90 -1.95
N THR A 147 -18.70 -13.12 -1.59
CA THR A 147 -17.87 -14.31 -1.76
C THR A 147 -18.25 -15.02 -3.06
N TYR A 148 -17.30 -15.78 -3.61
CA TYR A 148 -17.50 -16.60 -4.79
C TYR A 148 -16.77 -17.95 -4.64
N GLU A 149 -17.19 -18.93 -5.40
CA GLU A 149 -16.59 -20.26 -5.42
C GLU A 149 -15.10 -20.20 -5.75
N ASN A 150 -14.28 -21.01 -5.11
CA ASN A 150 -12.81 -21.05 -5.24
C ASN A 150 -12.06 -19.77 -4.79
N GLY A 151 -12.76 -18.77 -4.27
CA GLY A 151 -12.17 -17.52 -3.82
C GLY A 151 -12.17 -17.32 -2.31
N ALA A 152 -12.41 -18.36 -1.50
CA ALA A 152 -12.68 -18.24 -0.07
C ALA A 152 -11.63 -17.41 0.69
N VAL A 153 -10.34 -17.74 0.54
CA VAL A 153 -9.27 -17.04 1.28
C VAL A 153 -9.03 -15.62 0.75
N TYR A 154 -9.06 -15.42 -0.58
CA TYR A 154 -8.99 -14.07 -1.13
C TYR A 154 -10.15 -13.19 -0.64
N CYS A 155 -11.38 -13.70 -0.71
CA CYS A 155 -12.55 -12.99 -0.18
C CYS A 155 -12.40 -12.67 1.30
N ALA A 156 -11.94 -13.62 2.12
CA ALA A 156 -11.68 -13.40 3.54
C ALA A 156 -10.66 -12.27 3.76
N THR A 157 -9.54 -12.24 3.00
CA THR A 157 -8.57 -11.15 3.12
C THR A 157 -9.17 -9.80 2.75
N LYS A 158 -10.04 -9.74 1.74
CA LYS A 158 -10.67 -8.49 1.29
C LYS A 158 -11.81 -8.04 2.21
N HIS A 159 -12.54 -8.95 2.84
CA HIS A 159 -13.44 -8.62 3.96
C HIS A 159 -12.67 -8.08 5.17
N ALA A 160 -11.50 -8.67 5.48
CA ALA A 160 -10.62 -8.15 6.52
C ALA A 160 -10.14 -6.72 6.21
N VAL A 161 -9.77 -6.42 4.96
CA VAL A 161 -9.39 -5.04 4.55
C VAL A 161 -10.54 -4.05 4.77
N HIS A 162 -11.79 -4.46 4.50
CA HIS A 162 -12.97 -3.63 4.77
C HIS A 162 -13.11 -3.34 6.27
N ALA A 163 -13.13 -4.37 7.10
CA ALA A 163 -13.24 -4.24 8.57
C ALA A 163 -12.06 -3.42 9.15
N LEU A 164 -10.84 -3.66 8.67
CA LEU A 164 -9.66 -2.88 9.08
C LEU A 164 -9.79 -1.41 8.71
N SER A 165 -10.33 -1.09 7.53
CA SER A 165 -10.52 0.29 7.09
C SER A 165 -11.51 1.04 7.99
N GLU A 166 -12.60 0.39 8.39
CA GLU A 166 -13.55 0.95 9.34
C GLU A 166 -12.92 1.15 10.72
N GLY A 167 -12.22 0.15 11.25
CA GLY A 167 -11.52 0.25 12.54
C GLY A 167 -10.46 1.35 12.54
N MET A 168 -9.61 1.40 11.51
CA MET A 168 -8.59 2.46 11.34
C MET A 168 -9.21 3.85 11.32
N ARG A 169 -10.35 4.01 10.64
CA ARG A 169 -11.07 5.28 10.59
C ARG A 169 -11.53 5.72 11.99
N MET A 170 -12.04 4.81 12.81
CA MET A 170 -12.45 5.12 14.20
C MET A 170 -11.24 5.46 15.07
N ASP A 171 -10.16 4.67 14.99
CA ASP A 171 -8.96 4.86 15.81
C ASP A 171 -8.21 6.16 15.50
N LEU A 172 -8.17 6.54 14.22
CA LEU A 172 -7.37 7.68 13.73
C LEU A 172 -8.16 8.99 13.65
N LEU A 173 -9.49 8.96 13.84
CA LEU A 173 -10.34 10.15 13.75
C LEU A 173 -9.91 11.26 14.71
N ARG A 174 -9.51 10.90 15.95
CA ARG A 174 -9.01 11.85 16.95
C ARG A 174 -7.77 12.62 16.53
N HIS A 175 -7.03 12.11 15.52
CA HIS A 175 -5.84 12.74 14.94
C HIS A 175 -6.14 13.43 13.60
N GLU A 176 -7.43 13.54 13.21
CA GLU A 176 -7.89 14.10 11.95
C GLU A 176 -7.28 13.39 10.70
N ILE A 177 -6.88 12.11 10.84
CA ILE A 177 -6.44 11.25 9.74
C ILE A 177 -7.67 10.50 9.21
N LYS A 178 -7.84 10.49 7.88
CA LYS A 178 -8.99 9.91 7.18
C LYS A 178 -8.64 8.57 6.54
#